data_bc24b494e697cdab1bbab0cbb1e5ff66
#
_entry.id   bc24b494e697cdab1bbab0cbb1e5ff66
#
_cell.length_a   1.000
_cell.length_b   1.000
_cell.length_c   1.000
_cell.angle_alpha   90.00
_cell.angle_beta   90.00
_cell.angle_gamma   90.00
#
_symmetry.space_group_name_H-M   'P 1'
#
loop_
_entity.id
_entity.type
_entity.pdbx_description
1 polymer ?
#
loop_
_entity_poly.entity_id
_entity_poly.type
_entity_poly.pdbx_seq_one_letter_code
_entity_poly.pdbx_strand_id
1 'polypeptide(L)'
;MLKKEIMRRLLPLSSEERRYLEKKCDVDTARYMDCGENTVKNSKLMDRGKLITVTQHPRFVAFPEHTHDYIEMVYMCSGKTEHVINGASLTLSEGELLLLGQGAVQKILPAGENDIAINFIVLPEFFNTPMLMMGDEETPLRHFLIDCMKSKRKNASYMHFKVSDVLTVQNLLENLTWALLFNVPNRRMINQNTMGLLLLNLMNCTENLTVGSQRDEAVLDVLRYVE
;
A
#
# COMPACT_ATOMS: atom_id res chain seq x y z
N MET A 1 3.48 -19.44 -11.64
CA MET A 1 3.24 -20.50 -10.63
C MET A 1 2.99 -19.90 -9.24
N LEU A 2 3.80 -18.94 -8.77
CA LEU A 2 3.63 -18.25 -7.48
C LEU A 2 2.27 -17.56 -7.36
N LYS A 3 1.84 -16.76 -8.34
CA LYS A 3 0.53 -16.09 -8.36
C LYS A 3 -0.62 -17.07 -8.06
N LYS A 4 -0.59 -18.26 -8.63
CA LYS A 4 -1.64 -19.28 -8.42
C LYS A 4 -1.72 -19.76 -6.97
N GLU A 5 -0.59 -19.97 -6.30
CA GLU A 5 -0.55 -20.37 -4.90
C GLU A 5 -0.93 -19.22 -3.95
N ILE A 6 -0.49 -18.01 -4.26
CA ILE A 6 -0.90 -16.80 -3.55
C ILE A 6 -2.42 -16.65 -3.63
N MET A 7 -3.00 -16.75 -4.83
CA MET A 7 -4.46 -16.65 -5.03
C MET A 7 -5.22 -17.76 -4.28
N ARG A 8 -4.73 -19.01 -4.23
CA ARG A 8 -5.33 -20.07 -3.42
C ARG A 8 -5.40 -19.72 -1.92
N ARG A 9 -4.45 -18.92 -1.43
CA ARG A 9 -4.42 -18.47 -0.04
C ARG A 9 -5.36 -17.30 0.21
N LEU A 10 -5.56 -16.41 -0.76
CA LEU A 10 -6.30 -15.15 -0.61
C LEU A 10 -7.77 -15.25 -1.04
N LEU A 11 -8.11 -16.13 -1.98
CA LEU A 11 -9.50 -16.29 -2.47
C LEU A 11 -10.51 -16.69 -1.39
N PRO A 12 -10.19 -17.61 -0.46
CA PRO A 12 -11.15 -18.00 0.57
C PRO A 12 -11.57 -16.81 1.42
N LEU A 13 -12.87 -16.73 1.69
CA LEU A 13 -13.41 -15.70 2.56
C LEU A 13 -12.90 -15.85 3.99
N SER A 14 -12.38 -14.77 4.55
CA SER A 14 -12.03 -14.68 5.96
C SER A 14 -13.30 -14.72 6.84
N SER A 15 -13.15 -14.98 8.13
CA SER A 15 -14.28 -14.93 9.09
C SER A 15 -14.88 -13.52 9.17
N GLU A 16 -14.09 -12.50 8.95
CA GLU A 16 -14.51 -11.10 8.94
C GLU A 16 -15.34 -10.78 7.69
N GLU A 17 -14.88 -11.18 6.51
CA GLU A 17 -15.59 -10.99 5.24
C GLU A 17 -16.94 -11.73 5.22
N ARG A 18 -17.01 -12.94 5.78
CA ARG A 18 -18.28 -13.66 5.95
C ARG A 18 -19.25 -12.86 6.82
N ARG A 19 -18.76 -12.25 7.90
CA ARG A 19 -19.56 -11.40 8.77
C ARG A 19 -20.09 -10.17 8.05
N TYR A 20 -19.30 -9.53 7.17
CA TYR A 20 -19.76 -8.40 6.35
C TYR A 20 -20.89 -8.80 5.40
N LEU A 21 -20.77 -9.95 4.75
CA LEU A 21 -21.82 -10.48 3.85
C LEU A 21 -23.10 -10.86 4.60
N GLU A 22 -22.99 -11.53 5.74
CA GLU A 22 -24.14 -12.04 6.50
C GLU A 22 -24.89 -10.93 7.24
N LYS A 23 -24.15 -10.02 7.90
CA LYS A 23 -24.71 -9.03 8.82
C LYS A 23 -24.85 -7.64 8.20
N LYS A 24 -24.30 -7.41 7.00
CA LYS A 24 -24.26 -6.08 6.35
C LYS A 24 -23.79 -4.98 7.32
N CYS A 25 -22.78 -5.28 8.13
CA CYS A 25 -22.25 -4.38 9.13
C CYS A 25 -21.05 -3.61 8.57
N ASP A 26 -20.80 -2.45 9.13
CA ASP A 26 -19.61 -1.66 8.84
C ASP A 26 -18.34 -2.33 9.38
N VAL A 27 -17.18 -1.84 8.89
CA VAL A 27 -15.88 -2.28 9.39
C VAL A 27 -15.73 -1.97 10.88
N ASP A 28 -15.23 -2.93 11.65
CA ASP A 28 -14.90 -2.75 13.06
C ASP A 28 -13.57 -1.97 13.19
N THR A 29 -13.67 -0.65 13.20
CA THR A 29 -12.50 0.25 13.24
C THR A 29 -11.65 0.08 14.49
N ALA A 30 -12.20 -0.38 15.61
CA ALA A 30 -11.46 -0.61 16.86
C ALA A 30 -10.34 -1.66 16.70
N ARG A 31 -10.42 -2.52 15.70
CA ARG A 31 -9.37 -3.49 15.35
C ARG A 31 -8.16 -2.85 14.68
N TYR A 32 -8.30 -1.66 14.15
CA TYR A 32 -7.31 -0.97 13.33
C TYR A 32 -6.81 0.32 13.97
N MET A 33 -7.67 1.01 14.71
CA MET A 33 -7.44 2.35 15.25
C MET A 33 -7.67 2.37 16.76
N ASP A 34 -7.17 3.40 17.43
CA ASP A 34 -7.51 3.68 18.82
C ASP A 34 -8.80 4.51 18.89
N CYS A 35 -9.48 4.47 20.03
CA CYS A 35 -10.77 5.15 20.23
C CYS A 35 -10.63 6.66 19.99
N GLY A 36 -11.46 7.21 19.08
CA GLY A 36 -11.46 8.63 18.73
C GLY A 36 -10.36 9.06 17.76
N GLU A 37 -9.55 8.13 17.25
CA GLU A 37 -8.54 8.40 16.22
C GLU A 37 -9.00 7.87 14.86
N ASN A 38 -8.48 8.48 13.79
CA ASN A 38 -8.65 8.03 12.40
C ASN A 38 -7.33 7.52 11.80
N THR A 39 -6.35 7.18 12.62
CA THR A 39 -5.06 6.64 12.17
C THR A 39 -5.01 5.14 12.42
N VAL A 40 -4.86 4.36 11.35
CA VAL A 40 -4.60 2.91 11.41
C VAL A 40 -3.21 2.69 11.99
N LYS A 41 -3.14 1.85 13.04
CA LYS A 41 -1.91 1.62 13.81
C LYS A 41 -1.20 0.34 13.37
N ASN A 42 0.10 0.45 13.10
CA ASN A 42 0.93 -0.73 12.83
C ASN A 42 0.90 -1.74 13.99
N SER A 43 0.82 -1.28 15.23
CA SER A 43 0.79 -2.13 16.42
C SER A 43 -0.45 -3.04 16.52
N LYS A 44 -1.53 -2.72 15.78
CA LYS A 44 -2.74 -3.55 15.71
C LYS A 44 -2.67 -4.59 14.58
N LEU A 45 -1.78 -4.40 13.62
CA LEU A 45 -1.69 -5.21 12.39
C LEU A 45 -0.42 -6.06 12.33
N MET A 46 0.60 -5.71 13.11
CA MET A 46 1.94 -6.29 13.01
C MET A 46 2.44 -6.74 14.38
N ASP A 47 3.05 -7.92 14.43
CA ASP A 47 3.71 -8.41 15.65
C ASP A 47 4.91 -7.53 16.01
N ARG A 48 5.15 -7.38 17.31
CA ARG A 48 6.27 -6.61 17.84
C ARG A 48 7.61 -7.09 17.28
N GLY A 49 8.43 -6.15 16.80
CA GLY A 49 9.76 -6.42 16.25
C GLY A 49 9.79 -6.76 14.76
N LYS A 50 8.64 -6.89 14.10
CA LYS A 50 8.57 -6.90 12.63
C LYS A 50 8.67 -5.48 12.08
N LEU A 51 9.25 -5.34 10.90
CA LEU A 51 9.34 -4.07 10.17
C LEU A 51 8.46 -4.05 8.91
N ILE A 52 7.99 -5.23 8.50
CA ILE A 52 7.08 -5.42 7.38
C ILE A 52 6.14 -6.59 7.66
N THR A 53 4.89 -6.44 7.26
CA THR A 53 3.90 -7.52 7.23
C THR A 53 2.94 -7.32 6.05
N VAL A 54 2.06 -8.27 5.84
CA VAL A 54 1.05 -8.22 4.78
C VAL A 54 -0.31 -8.60 5.36
N THR A 55 -1.34 -7.86 4.94
CA THR A 55 -2.74 -8.17 5.23
C THR A 55 -3.53 -8.23 3.94
N GLN A 56 -4.62 -8.99 3.93
CA GLN A 56 -5.55 -8.96 2.81
C GLN A 56 -6.37 -7.67 2.88
N HIS A 57 -6.53 -7.02 1.74
CA HIS A 57 -7.43 -5.89 1.60
C HIS A 57 -8.88 -6.33 1.88
N PRO A 58 -9.65 -5.61 2.70
CA PRO A 58 -11.01 -6.02 3.05
C PRO A 58 -11.96 -5.94 1.84
N ARG A 59 -12.77 -6.98 1.64
CA ARG A 59 -13.83 -7.03 0.63
C ARG A 59 -15.19 -6.76 1.26
N PHE A 60 -16.17 -6.34 0.45
CA PHE A 60 -17.59 -6.21 0.76
C PHE A 60 -17.97 -5.08 1.73
N VAL A 61 -17.00 -4.31 2.19
CA VAL A 61 -17.23 -3.24 3.16
C VAL A 61 -16.42 -1.99 2.76
N ALA A 62 -17.00 -0.81 3.00
CA ALA A 62 -16.26 0.44 2.89
C ALA A 62 -15.35 0.61 4.11
N PHE A 63 -14.15 1.14 3.90
CA PHE A 63 -13.30 1.59 5.00
C PHE A 63 -13.36 3.13 5.05
N PRO A 64 -13.71 3.74 6.21
CA PRO A 64 -13.86 5.18 6.32
C PRO A 64 -12.55 5.93 6.12
N GLU A 65 -12.61 7.25 6.02
CA GLU A 65 -11.42 8.09 5.92
C GLU A 65 -10.46 7.86 7.07
N HIS A 66 -9.20 7.58 6.73
CA HIS A 66 -8.15 7.27 7.68
C HIS A 66 -6.77 7.65 7.14
N THR A 67 -5.82 7.71 8.05
CA THR A 67 -4.38 7.82 7.77
C THR A 67 -3.67 6.61 8.37
N HIS A 68 -2.35 6.52 8.19
CA HIS A 68 -1.52 5.42 8.70
C HIS A 68 -0.38 5.96 9.56
N ASP A 69 0.15 5.16 10.49
CA ASP A 69 1.42 5.44 11.17
C ASP A 69 2.60 4.66 10.54
N TYR A 70 2.38 4.10 9.34
CA TYR A 70 3.33 3.33 8.52
C TYR A 70 3.20 3.73 7.05
N ILE A 71 4.10 3.26 6.19
CA ILE A 71 3.97 3.36 4.74
C ILE A 71 3.12 2.18 4.27
N GLU A 72 2.02 2.46 3.58
CA GLU A 72 1.20 1.41 2.98
C GLU A 72 1.57 1.21 1.52
N MET A 73 1.67 -0.06 1.09
CA MET A 73 1.75 -0.42 -0.32
C MET A 73 0.59 -1.36 -0.62
N VAL A 74 -0.26 -0.99 -1.57
CA VAL A 74 -1.39 -1.83 -2.00
C VAL A 74 -1.08 -2.42 -3.37
N TYR A 75 -1.00 -3.76 -3.45
CA TYR A 75 -0.82 -4.49 -4.70
C TYR A 75 -2.10 -5.20 -5.09
N MET A 76 -2.59 -4.90 -6.29
CA MET A 76 -3.79 -5.50 -6.83
C MET A 76 -3.49 -6.83 -7.51
N CYS A 77 -3.86 -7.93 -6.86
CA CYS A 77 -3.59 -9.29 -7.36
C CYS A 77 -4.60 -9.74 -8.43
N SER A 78 -5.86 -9.29 -8.34
CA SER A 78 -6.92 -9.60 -9.29
C SER A 78 -8.07 -8.60 -9.16
N GLY A 79 -8.74 -8.24 -10.27
CA GLY A 79 -9.85 -7.31 -10.29
C GLY A 79 -9.44 -5.85 -10.12
N LYS A 80 -10.17 -5.10 -9.31
CA LYS A 80 -9.89 -3.69 -9.02
C LYS A 80 -10.38 -3.27 -7.64
N THR A 81 -9.80 -2.21 -7.09
CA THR A 81 -10.30 -1.50 -5.91
C THR A 81 -10.42 -0.01 -6.18
N GLU A 82 -11.37 0.64 -5.52
CA GLU A 82 -11.62 2.07 -5.68
C GLU A 82 -11.30 2.79 -4.37
N HIS A 83 -10.49 3.83 -4.49
CA HIS A 83 -10.00 4.63 -3.38
C HIS A 83 -10.32 6.09 -3.60
N VAL A 84 -10.49 6.84 -2.51
CA VAL A 84 -10.43 8.29 -2.51
C VAL A 84 -9.23 8.67 -1.65
N ILE A 85 -8.23 9.30 -2.27
CA ILE A 85 -6.97 9.64 -1.59
C ILE A 85 -6.78 11.15 -1.66
N ASN A 86 -6.71 11.80 -0.50
CA ASN A 86 -6.64 13.27 -0.39
C ASN A 86 -7.77 13.98 -1.19
N GLY A 87 -8.97 13.39 -1.22
CA GLY A 87 -10.12 13.92 -1.97
C GLY A 87 -10.19 13.47 -3.45
N ALA A 88 -9.11 12.95 -4.03
CA ALA A 88 -9.08 12.49 -5.42
C ALA A 88 -9.46 11.01 -5.55
N SER A 89 -10.36 10.68 -6.49
CA SER A 89 -10.73 9.29 -6.79
C SER A 89 -9.64 8.59 -7.59
N LEU A 90 -9.32 7.35 -7.20
CA LEU A 90 -8.33 6.49 -7.84
C LEU A 90 -8.87 5.08 -7.95
N THR A 91 -8.78 4.49 -9.15
CA THR A 91 -9.01 3.05 -9.35
C THR A 91 -7.66 2.35 -9.46
N LEU A 92 -7.45 1.34 -8.62
CA LEU A 92 -6.29 0.47 -8.65
C LEU A 92 -6.69 -0.84 -9.32
N SER A 93 -6.08 -1.15 -10.47
CA SER A 93 -6.41 -2.31 -11.30
C SER A 93 -5.40 -3.44 -11.15
N GLU A 94 -5.76 -4.65 -11.57
CA GLU A 94 -4.89 -5.84 -11.50
C GLU A 94 -3.47 -5.57 -12.01
N GLY A 95 -2.48 -5.95 -11.23
CA GLY A 95 -1.06 -5.76 -11.50
C GLY A 95 -0.52 -4.37 -11.14
N GLU A 96 -1.36 -3.44 -10.72
CA GLU A 96 -0.93 -2.09 -10.32
C GLU A 96 -0.53 -2.05 -8.84
N LEU A 97 0.30 -1.05 -8.51
CA LEU A 97 0.84 -0.82 -7.17
C LEU A 97 0.59 0.61 -6.74
N LEU A 98 0.05 0.77 -5.54
CA LEU A 98 -0.17 2.06 -4.90
C LEU A 98 0.69 2.17 -3.64
N LEU A 99 1.46 3.25 -3.49
CA LEU A 99 2.21 3.59 -2.29
C LEU A 99 1.57 4.80 -1.63
N LEU A 100 1.36 4.73 -0.31
CA LEU A 100 0.79 5.81 0.49
C LEU A 100 1.75 6.19 1.61
N GLY A 101 2.05 7.47 1.73
CA GLY A 101 2.73 8.05 2.88
C GLY A 101 1.82 8.09 4.11
N GLN A 102 2.40 8.20 5.30
CA GLN A 102 1.67 8.11 6.58
C GLN A 102 0.57 9.16 6.74
N GLY A 103 0.70 10.31 6.07
CA GLY A 103 -0.25 11.42 6.15
C GLY A 103 -1.30 11.44 5.05
N ALA A 104 -1.22 10.54 4.06
CA ALA A 104 -2.24 10.45 3.03
C ALA A 104 -3.57 10.03 3.64
N VAL A 105 -4.61 10.82 3.40
CA VAL A 105 -5.98 10.52 3.84
C VAL A 105 -6.61 9.61 2.81
N GLN A 106 -6.93 8.39 3.20
CA GLN A 106 -7.51 7.38 2.33
C GLN A 106 -8.91 6.98 2.80
N LYS A 107 -9.83 6.85 1.86
CA LYS A 107 -11.12 6.17 2.00
C LYS A 107 -11.16 5.05 0.97
N ILE A 108 -11.69 3.88 1.34
CA ILE A 108 -11.78 2.73 0.46
C ILE A 108 -13.26 2.41 0.22
N LEU A 109 -13.63 2.22 -1.04
CA LEU A 109 -14.97 1.79 -1.43
C LEU A 109 -15.07 0.24 -1.35
N PRO A 110 -16.28 -0.31 -1.21
CA PRO A 110 -16.44 -1.75 -1.11
C PRO A 110 -15.89 -2.49 -2.34
N ALA A 111 -15.01 -3.45 -2.12
CA ALA A 111 -14.51 -4.35 -3.15
C ALA A 111 -15.42 -5.57 -3.31
N GLY A 112 -15.47 -6.16 -4.50
CA GLY A 112 -16.23 -7.36 -4.80
C GLY A 112 -15.50 -8.65 -4.42
N GLU A 113 -16.15 -9.79 -4.68
CA GLU A 113 -15.63 -11.11 -4.32
C GLU A 113 -14.31 -11.46 -5.03
N ASN A 114 -14.17 -11.04 -6.28
CA ASN A 114 -12.99 -11.31 -7.11
C ASN A 114 -11.95 -10.21 -7.09
N ASP A 115 -12.20 -9.14 -6.33
CA ASP A 115 -11.28 -8.03 -6.15
C ASP A 115 -10.31 -8.34 -5.02
N ILE A 116 -9.16 -8.88 -5.36
CA ILE A 116 -8.16 -9.38 -4.42
C ILE A 116 -6.95 -8.47 -4.43
N ALA A 117 -6.76 -7.75 -3.32
CA ALA A 117 -5.57 -6.94 -3.11
C ALA A 117 -4.86 -7.32 -1.80
N ILE A 118 -3.59 -6.94 -1.72
CA ILE A 118 -2.72 -7.14 -0.56
C ILE A 118 -2.20 -5.77 -0.12
N ASN A 119 -2.31 -5.50 1.17
CA ASN A 119 -1.74 -4.34 1.80
C ASN A 119 -0.45 -4.75 2.51
N PHE A 120 0.70 -4.23 2.05
CA PHE A 120 1.96 -4.31 2.76
C PHE A 120 2.02 -3.15 3.75
N ILE A 121 2.23 -3.48 5.01
CA ILE A 121 2.39 -2.57 6.12
C ILE A 121 3.88 -2.48 6.40
N VAL A 122 4.50 -1.34 6.09
CA VAL A 122 5.95 -1.18 6.09
C VAL A 122 6.35 -0.03 7.00
N LEU A 123 7.12 -0.33 8.04
CA LEU A 123 7.70 0.71 8.88
C LEU A 123 8.82 1.43 8.13
N PRO A 124 9.00 2.75 8.33
CA PRO A 124 10.05 3.51 7.66
C PRO A 124 11.44 2.90 7.81
N GLU A 125 11.75 2.33 8.97
CA GLU A 125 13.04 1.71 9.28
C GLU A 125 13.35 0.49 8.39
N PHE A 126 12.33 -0.14 7.82
CA PHE A 126 12.53 -1.26 6.89
C PHE A 126 13.30 -0.83 5.65
N PHE A 127 13.09 0.42 5.20
CA PHE A 127 13.68 0.94 3.98
C PHE A 127 15.18 1.29 4.12
N ASN A 128 15.77 1.25 5.31
CA ASN A 128 17.21 1.55 5.49
C ASN A 128 18.11 0.72 4.57
N THR A 129 17.86 -0.59 4.44
CA THR A 129 18.64 -1.46 3.54
C THR A 129 18.25 -1.28 2.07
N PRO A 130 16.97 -1.32 1.67
CA PRO A 130 16.56 -1.05 0.30
C PRO A 130 17.04 0.29 -0.27
N MET A 131 17.07 1.36 0.54
CA MET A 131 17.55 2.68 0.12
C MET A 131 19.04 2.70 -0.25
N LEU A 132 19.86 1.88 0.43
CA LEU A 132 21.27 1.74 0.07
C LEU A 132 21.46 1.12 -1.32
N MET A 133 20.53 0.26 -1.75
CA MET A 133 20.55 -0.35 -3.07
C MET A 133 20.14 0.63 -4.18
N MET A 134 19.30 1.62 -3.87
CA MET A 134 18.84 2.63 -4.84
C MET A 134 19.93 3.64 -5.23
N GLY A 135 21.02 3.72 -4.47
CA GLY A 135 22.06 4.71 -4.68
C GLY A 135 21.59 6.14 -4.43
N ASP A 136 22.27 7.10 -5.08
CA ASP A 136 22.03 8.55 -4.89
C ASP A 136 21.26 9.19 -6.05
N GLU A 137 20.69 8.41 -6.94
CA GLU A 137 19.92 8.91 -8.08
C GLU A 137 18.67 9.65 -7.63
N GLU A 138 18.53 10.91 -8.05
CA GLU A 138 17.41 11.78 -7.71
C GLU A 138 16.16 11.41 -8.53
N THR A 139 15.25 10.65 -7.90
CA THR A 139 13.99 10.22 -8.51
C THR A 139 12.79 10.56 -7.61
N PRO A 140 11.57 10.71 -8.18
CA PRO A 140 10.38 10.95 -7.38
C PRO A 140 10.16 9.89 -6.30
N LEU A 141 10.41 8.61 -6.61
CA LEU A 141 10.27 7.51 -5.66
C LEU A 141 11.27 7.62 -4.50
N ARG A 142 12.51 7.97 -4.80
CA ARG A 142 13.52 8.17 -3.75
C ARG A 142 13.17 9.33 -2.83
N HIS A 143 12.72 10.45 -3.37
CA HIS A 143 12.25 11.60 -2.58
C HIS A 143 11.06 11.21 -1.68
N PHE A 144 10.07 10.53 -2.25
CA PHE A 144 8.92 10.03 -1.48
C PHE A 144 9.34 9.20 -0.27
N LEU A 145 10.26 8.24 -0.46
CA LEU A 145 10.75 7.38 0.61
C LEU A 145 11.56 8.15 1.64
N ILE A 146 12.44 9.07 1.21
CA ILE A 146 13.21 9.94 2.11
C ILE A 146 12.26 10.78 2.99
N ASP A 147 11.22 11.35 2.41
CA ASP A 147 10.23 12.11 3.14
C ASP A 147 9.47 11.25 4.16
N CYS A 148 9.10 10.04 3.79
CA CYS A 148 8.49 9.09 4.70
C CYS A 148 9.43 8.66 5.87
N MET A 149 10.74 8.59 5.62
CA MET A 149 11.73 8.16 6.62
C MET A 149 12.19 9.30 7.55
N LYS A 150 12.29 10.53 7.05
CA LYS A 150 12.89 11.66 7.78
C LYS A 150 11.86 12.56 8.45
N SER A 151 10.64 12.58 7.97
CA SER A 151 9.69 13.61 8.37
C SER A 151 9.08 13.34 9.73
N LYS A 152 9.20 14.30 10.65
CA LYS A 152 8.35 14.41 11.85
C LYS A 152 6.90 14.75 11.49
N ARG A 153 6.65 15.28 10.29
CA ARG A 153 5.34 15.47 9.68
C ARG A 153 5.07 14.29 8.77
N LYS A 154 3.93 13.66 8.94
CA LYS A 154 3.49 12.56 8.11
C LYS A 154 3.48 12.99 6.63
N ASN A 155 4.15 12.24 5.76
CA ASN A 155 4.09 12.46 4.32
C ASN A 155 2.66 12.19 3.83
N ALA A 156 2.00 13.19 3.26
CA ALA A 156 0.63 13.10 2.75
C ALA A 156 0.57 12.72 1.26
N SER A 157 1.72 12.47 0.61
CA SER A 157 1.75 12.08 -0.80
C SER A 157 1.44 10.60 -1.02
N TYR A 158 1.06 10.28 -2.25
CA TYR A 158 0.92 8.91 -2.74
C TYR A 158 1.55 8.77 -4.12
N MET A 159 1.87 7.53 -4.50
CA MET A 159 2.40 7.18 -5.81
C MET A 159 1.63 5.98 -6.35
N HIS A 160 1.08 6.10 -7.55
CA HIS A 160 0.36 5.05 -8.25
C HIS A 160 1.16 4.60 -9.47
N PHE A 161 1.59 3.34 -9.48
CA PHE A 161 2.36 2.70 -10.53
C PHE A 161 1.47 1.77 -11.36
N LYS A 162 1.29 2.09 -12.64
CA LYS A 162 0.61 1.25 -13.63
C LYS A 162 1.61 0.30 -14.28
N VAL A 163 1.93 -0.77 -13.58
CA VAL A 163 3.04 -1.70 -13.89
C VAL A 163 2.59 -3.14 -14.15
N SER A 164 1.32 -3.32 -14.55
CA SER A 164 0.73 -4.63 -14.80
C SER A 164 1.45 -5.44 -15.89
N ASP A 165 2.07 -4.78 -16.85
CA ASP A 165 2.84 -5.35 -17.97
C ASP A 165 4.36 -5.42 -17.71
N VAL A 166 4.84 -4.91 -16.56
CA VAL A 166 6.26 -4.93 -16.20
C VAL A 166 6.61 -6.22 -15.46
N LEU A 167 6.98 -7.26 -16.21
CA LEU A 167 7.20 -8.62 -15.69
C LEU A 167 8.15 -8.67 -14.48
N THR A 168 9.23 -7.90 -14.50
CA THR A 168 10.20 -7.86 -13.39
C THR A 168 9.59 -7.34 -12.10
N VAL A 169 8.74 -6.30 -12.18
CA VAL A 169 8.00 -5.75 -11.04
C VAL A 169 7.00 -6.78 -10.53
N GLN A 170 6.22 -7.41 -11.43
CA GLN A 170 5.24 -8.43 -11.05
C GLN A 170 5.90 -9.61 -10.32
N ASN A 171 7.01 -10.13 -10.84
CA ASN A 171 7.74 -11.23 -10.19
C ASN A 171 8.26 -10.85 -8.80
N LEU A 172 8.76 -9.62 -8.62
CA LEU A 172 9.27 -9.15 -7.33
C LEU A 172 8.13 -8.95 -6.31
N LEU A 173 6.97 -8.43 -6.73
CA LEU A 173 5.79 -8.31 -5.89
C LEU A 173 5.25 -9.69 -5.47
N GLU A 174 5.20 -10.66 -6.40
CA GLU A 174 4.82 -12.04 -6.08
C GLU A 174 5.81 -12.69 -5.10
N ASN A 175 7.12 -12.53 -5.30
CA ASN A 175 8.16 -13.05 -4.39
C ASN A 175 8.06 -12.46 -2.98
N LEU A 176 7.89 -11.14 -2.88
CA LEU A 176 7.71 -10.45 -1.60
C LEU A 176 6.45 -10.94 -0.87
N THR A 177 5.34 -11.02 -1.60
CA THR A 177 4.07 -11.56 -1.10
C THR A 177 4.22 -12.98 -0.60
N TRP A 178 4.86 -13.83 -1.39
CA TRP A 178 5.12 -15.23 -1.01
C TRP A 178 5.91 -15.34 0.27
N ALA A 179 7.05 -14.63 0.36
CA ALA A 179 7.92 -14.68 1.52
C ALA A 179 7.22 -14.23 2.82
N LEU A 180 6.27 -13.29 2.72
CA LEU A 180 5.49 -12.80 3.86
C LEU A 180 4.35 -13.74 4.23
N LEU A 181 3.63 -14.30 3.26
CA LEU A 181 2.48 -15.18 3.50
C LEU A 181 2.89 -16.58 3.99
N PHE A 182 3.99 -17.13 3.46
CA PHE A 182 4.39 -18.53 3.67
C PHE A 182 5.57 -18.73 4.62
N ASN A 183 6.01 -17.63 5.26
CA ASN A 183 6.97 -17.68 6.37
C ASN A 183 8.29 -18.41 6.04
N VAL A 184 8.88 -18.09 4.90
CA VAL A 184 10.11 -18.72 4.41
C VAL A 184 11.32 -18.50 5.33
N PRO A 185 12.31 -19.42 5.36
CA PRO A 185 13.59 -19.20 6.06
C PRO A 185 14.30 -17.91 5.54
N ASN A 186 15.08 -17.26 6.42
CA ASN A 186 15.82 -16.03 6.08
C ASN A 186 14.95 -14.89 5.51
N ARG A 187 13.64 -14.92 5.78
CA ARG A 187 12.66 -13.98 5.22
C ARG A 187 13.03 -12.51 5.36
N ARG A 188 13.73 -12.12 6.45
CA ARG A 188 14.15 -10.72 6.65
C ARG A 188 15.08 -10.26 5.54
N MET A 189 16.13 -11.03 5.26
CA MET A 189 17.08 -10.75 4.18
C MET A 189 16.41 -10.81 2.81
N ILE A 190 15.58 -11.85 2.59
CA ILE A 190 14.84 -12.00 1.33
C ILE A 190 13.95 -10.79 1.10
N ASN A 191 13.15 -10.38 2.08
CA ASN A 191 12.23 -9.24 1.93
C ASN A 191 12.98 -7.93 1.70
N GLN A 192 14.09 -7.68 2.41
CA GLN A 192 14.87 -6.46 2.22
C GLN A 192 15.52 -6.39 0.83
N ASN A 193 16.11 -7.49 0.36
CA ASN A 193 16.75 -7.54 -0.96
C ASN A 193 15.69 -7.49 -2.08
N THR A 194 14.57 -8.22 -1.92
CA THR A 194 13.47 -8.19 -2.89
C THR A 194 12.87 -6.78 -2.99
N MET A 195 12.68 -6.11 -1.86
CA MET A 195 12.21 -4.71 -1.84
C MET A 195 13.21 -3.78 -2.52
N GLY A 196 14.51 -3.92 -2.26
CA GLY A 196 15.53 -3.11 -2.93
C GLY A 196 15.50 -3.28 -4.45
N LEU A 197 15.43 -4.53 -4.93
CA LEU A 197 15.28 -4.82 -6.36
C LEU A 197 13.95 -4.27 -6.92
N LEU A 198 12.85 -4.37 -6.17
CA LEU A 198 11.56 -3.80 -6.56
C LEU A 198 11.66 -2.29 -6.74
N LEU A 199 12.23 -1.58 -5.77
CA LEU A 199 12.40 -0.13 -5.84
C LEU A 199 13.28 0.30 -7.02
N LEU A 200 14.38 -0.40 -7.28
CA LEU A 200 15.23 -0.17 -8.45
C LEU A 200 14.46 -0.31 -9.77
N ASN A 201 13.62 -1.35 -9.89
CA ASN A 201 12.79 -1.52 -11.09
C ASN A 201 11.71 -0.44 -11.20
N LEU A 202 11.09 -0.02 -10.08
CA LEU A 202 10.09 1.04 -10.07
C LEU A 202 10.66 2.41 -10.43
N MET A 203 11.94 2.68 -10.12
CA MET A 203 12.63 3.91 -10.56
C MET A 203 12.65 4.04 -12.10
N ASN A 204 12.67 2.93 -12.81
CA ASN A 204 12.63 2.91 -14.28
C ASN A 204 11.20 3.01 -14.87
N CYS A 205 10.17 3.03 -14.03
CA CYS A 205 8.76 3.07 -14.45
C CYS A 205 8.13 4.47 -14.37
N THR A 206 8.89 5.53 -14.63
CA THR A 206 8.46 6.93 -14.47
C THR A 206 7.31 7.33 -15.40
N GLU A 207 7.23 6.76 -16.60
CA GLU A 207 6.14 7.01 -17.56
C GLU A 207 4.79 6.45 -17.09
N ASN A 208 4.83 5.44 -16.20
CA ASN A 208 3.67 4.76 -15.67
C ASN A 208 3.30 5.23 -14.23
N LEU A 209 3.86 6.36 -13.82
CA LEU A 209 3.72 6.89 -12.47
C LEU A 209 2.79 8.09 -12.42
N THR A 210 1.81 8.03 -11.51
CA THR A 210 1.01 9.19 -11.07
C THR A 210 1.39 9.52 -9.63
N VAL A 211 1.73 10.77 -9.38
CA VAL A 211 2.03 11.28 -8.02
C VAL A 211 0.96 12.28 -7.62
N GLY A 212 0.44 12.13 -6.40
CA GLY A 212 -0.49 13.12 -5.82
C GLY A 212 -0.05 13.54 -4.43
N SER A 213 -0.24 14.80 -4.11
CA SER A 213 0.04 15.35 -2.78
C SER A 213 -1.06 16.36 -2.39
N GLN A 214 -1.26 16.56 -1.08
CA GLN A 214 -2.16 17.63 -0.61
C GLN A 214 -1.72 19.06 -1.03
N ARG A 215 -0.47 19.22 -1.43
CA ARG A 215 0.05 20.53 -1.88
C ARG A 215 -0.48 20.93 -3.26
N ASP A 216 -0.79 19.96 -4.11
CA ASP A 216 -1.25 20.21 -5.48
C ASP A 216 -2.65 20.82 -5.49
N GLU A 217 -3.54 20.45 -4.56
CA GLU A 217 -4.86 21.10 -4.40
C GLU A 217 -4.74 22.54 -3.91
N ALA A 218 -3.88 22.83 -2.94
CA ALA A 218 -3.70 24.18 -2.43
C ALA A 218 -3.12 25.12 -3.49
N VAL A 219 -2.29 24.63 -4.40
CA VAL A 219 -1.74 25.40 -5.54
C VAL A 219 -2.82 25.62 -6.61
N LEU A 220 -3.64 24.61 -6.90
CA LEU A 220 -4.75 24.73 -7.84
C LEU A 220 -5.84 25.67 -7.34
N ASP A 221 -6.15 25.66 -6.03
CA ASP A 221 -7.09 26.58 -5.43
C ASP A 221 -6.59 28.04 -5.46
N VAL A 222 -5.30 28.27 -5.21
CA VAL A 222 -4.69 29.60 -5.34
C VAL A 222 -4.72 30.09 -6.79
N LEU A 223 -4.47 29.21 -7.77
CA LEU A 223 -4.52 29.58 -9.19
C LEU A 223 -5.96 29.87 -9.67
N ARG A 224 -6.98 29.22 -9.10
CA ARG A 224 -8.41 29.52 -9.37
C ARG A 224 -8.89 30.83 -8.78
N TYR A 225 -8.22 31.37 -7.77
CA TYR A 225 -8.56 32.68 -7.16
C TYR A 225 -7.85 33.88 -7.82
N VAL A 226 -6.97 33.66 -8.80
CA VAL A 226 -6.18 34.71 -9.48
C VAL A 226 -6.71 34.94 -10.92
N GLU A 227 -7.71 34.18 -11.38
CA GLU A 227 -8.51 34.50 -12.58
C GLU A 227 -9.84 35.18 -12.16
#